data_d73ba16bb60a294a62836c786705c94a
#
_entry.id   d73ba16bb60a294a62836c786705c94a
#
_cell.length_a   1.000
_cell.length_b   1.000
_cell.length_c   1.000
_cell.angle_alpha   90.00
_cell.angle_beta   90.00
_cell.angle_gamma   90.00
#
_symmetry.space_group_name_H-M   'P 1'
#
loop_
_entity.id
_entity.type
_entity.pdbx_description
1 polymer ?
#
loop_
_entity_poly.entity_id
_entity_poly.type
_entity_poly.pdbx_seq_one_letter_code
_entity_poly.pdbx_strand_id
1 'polypeptide(L)'
;MQALIEDLLLLTRLDEGRPLERRPVELVGLAGEAAEAAQTISGDWPLSIEADEPVEVTGDRMRLREILDNLLANVRTHTPPGTRTTVRVRQEGGEAILEVADEGPGLEAEDAARVFERFYRADPSRARDRGGTGLGLAVVAALVEAHGGRVEVDAMPGAGATFRVRLPVSPVSSAEPARP
;
A
#
# COMPACT_ATOMS: atom_id res chain seq x y z
N MET A 1 -3.02 -15.18 14.89
CA MET A 1 -4.36 -14.91 15.44
C MET A 1 -4.53 -13.45 15.84
N GLN A 2 -3.54 -12.80 16.49
CA GLN A 2 -3.65 -11.39 16.91
C GLN A 2 -3.84 -10.43 15.73
N ALA A 3 -3.04 -10.52 14.68
CA ALA A 3 -3.14 -9.67 13.49
C ALA A 3 -4.52 -9.75 12.81
N LEU A 4 -5.13 -10.94 12.73
CA LEU A 4 -6.47 -11.10 12.14
C LEU A 4 -7.54 -10.32 12.92
N ILE A 5 -7.46 -10.33 14.25
CA ILE A 5 -8.41 -9.61 15.11
C ILE A 5 -8.21 -8.09 14.95
N GLU A 6 -6.96 -7.64 14.88
CA GLU A 6 -6.61 -6.24 14.68
C GLU A 6 -7.12 -5.72 13.33
N ASP A 7 -6.91 -6.49 12.24
CA ASP A 7 -7.42 -6.18 10.91
C ASP A 7 -8.95 -6.06 10.89
N LEU A 8 -9.66 -7.01 11.51
CA LEU A 8 -11.13 -7.00 11.58
C LEU A 8 -11.66 -5.82 12.40
N LEU A 9 -11.03 -5.52 13.53
CA LEU A 9 -11.41 -4.36 14.35
C LEU A 9 -11.15 -3.04 13.61
N LEU A 10 -10.06 -2.98 12.85
CA LEU A 10 -9.75 -1.81 12.03
C LEU A 10 -10.81 -1.62 10.94
N LEU A 11 -11.12 -2.66 10.17
CA LEU A 11 -12.16 -2.61 9.13
C LEU A 11 -13.50 -2.19 9.72
N THR A 12 -13.90 -2.73 10.87
CA THR A 12 -15.14 -2.34 11.56
C THR A 12 -15.15 -0.86 11.94
N ARG A 13 -14.03 -0.33 12.46
CA ARG A 13 -13.90 1.10 12.83
C ARG A 13 -13.97 2.01 11.62
N LEU A 14 -13.40 1.60 10.48
CA LEU A 14 -13.47 2.35 9.23
C LEU A 14 -14.89 2.34 8.66
N ASP A 15 -15.57 1.18 8.69
CA ASP A 15 -16.99 1.06 8.29
C ASP A 15 -17.91 1.94 9.17
N GLU A 16 -17.58 2.14 10.45
CA GLU A 16 -18.28 3.06 11.36
C GLU A 16 -17.98 4.56 11.11
N GLY A 17 -17.10 4.88 10.14
CA GLY A 17 -16.75 6.24 9.78
C GLY A 17 -15.95 6.99 10.85
N ARG A 18 -15.16 6.30 11.67
CA ARG A 18 -14.30 6.97 12.66
C ARG A 18 -13.28 7.86 11.95
N PRO A 19 -13.15 9.13 12.38
CA PRO A 19 -12.26 10.07 11.72
C PRO A 19 -10.80 9.63 11.87
N LEU A 20 -10.07 9.69 10.76
CA LEU A 20 -8.62 9.56 10.73
C LEU A 20 -7.97 10.87 11.20
N GLU A 21 -6.76 10.79 11.75
CA GLU A 21 -5.91 11.97 11.89
C GLU A 21 -5.64 12.57 10.50
N ARG A 22 -5.65 13.91 10.42
CA ARG A 22 -5.36 14.63 9.17
C ARG A 22 -4.22 15.60 9.41
N ARG A 23 -3.00 15.16 9.06
CA ARG A 23 -1.78 15.98 9.14
C ARG A 23 -1.01 15.88 7.84
N PRO A 24 -0.16 16.86 7.50
CA PRO A 24 0.77 16.71 6.39
C PRO A 24 1.68 15.50 6.58
N VAL A 25 1.79 14.66 5.57
CA VAL A 25 2.64 13.46 5.54
C VAL A 25 3.44 13.45 4.25
N GLU A 26 4.77 13.45 4.37
CA GLU A 26 5.68 13.31 3.25
C GLU A 26 5.82 11.82 2.90
N LEU A 27 5.39 11.44 1.68
CA LEU A 27 5.24 10.05 1.29
C LEU A 27 6.57 9.36 0.94
N VAL A 28 7.56 10.08 0.43
CA VAL A 28 8.84 9.48 0.04
C VAL A 28 9.61 9.01 1.27
N GLY A 29 9.67 9.84 2.32
CA GLY A 29 10.27 9.43 3.59
C GLY A 29 9.51 8.29 4.25
N LEU A 30 8.16 8.32 4.20
CA LEU A 30 7.33 7.23 4.72
C LEU A 30 7.58 5.91 3.97
N ALA A 31 7.74 5.96 2.63
CA ALA A 31 8.09 4.81 1.81
C ALA A 31 9.49 4.27 2.16
N GLY A 32 10.46 5.17 2.41
CA GLY A 32 11.80 4.82 2.88
C GLY A 32 11.78 4.01 4.17
N GLU A 33 11.08 4.51 5.18
CA GLU A 33 10.93 3.82 6.46
C GLU A 33 10.24 2.46 6.33
N ALA A 34 9.22 2.34 5.46
CA ALA A 34 8.55 1.08 5.20
C ALA A 34 9.47 0.07 4.52
N ALA A 35 10.26 0.53 3.55
CA ALA A 35 11.22 -0.27 2.82
C ALA A 35 12.33 -0.81 3.73
N GLU A 36 12.92 0.03 4.58
CA GLU A 36 13.93 -0.36 5.55
C GLU A 36 13.41 -1.42 6.54
N ALA A 37 12.19 -1.23 7.05
CA ALA A 37 11.55 -2.19 7.93
C ALA A 37 11.29 -3.52 7.21
N ALA A 38 10.81 -3.50 5.98
CA ALA A 38 10.57 -4.70 5.18
C ALA A 38 11.86 -5.48 4.91
N GLN A 39 12.96 -4.79 4.60
CA GLN A 39 14.29 -5.40 4.41
C GLN A 39 14.86 -5.98 5.70
N THR A 40 14.58 -5.37 6.85
CA THR A 40 14.98 -5.90 8.17
C THR A 40 14.27 -7.21 8.49
N ILE A 41 13.00 -7.34 8.10
CA ILE A 41 12.23 -8.58 8.31
C ILE A 41 12.73 -9.70 7.41
N SER A 42 13.02 -9.39 6.15
CA SER A 42 13.62 -10.33 5.19
C SER A 42 14.34 -9.59 4.08
N GLY A 43 15.65 -9.79 4.00
CA GLY A 43 16.52 -9.24 2.94
C GLY A 43 16.44 -10.00 1.62
N ASP A 44 15.60 -11.02 1.50
CA ASP A 44 15.55 -11.90 0.33
C ASP A 44 14.84 -11.27 -0.88
N TRP A 45 14.17 -10.12 -0.70
CA TRP A 45 13.51 -9.38 -1.78
C TRP A 45 14.27 -8.06 -2.03
N PRO A 46 15.01 -7.96 -3.17
CA PRO A 46 15.62 -6.69 -3.57
C PRO A 46 14.55 -5.60 -3.71
N LEU A 47 14.68 -4.53 -2.94
CA LEU A 47 13.70 -3.44 -2.91
C LEU A 47 14.40 -2.12 -3.24
N SER A 48 13.82 -1.36 -4.18
CA SER A 48 14.25 -0.02 -4.57
C SER A 48 13.12 0.99 -4.39
N ILE A 49 13.52 2.26 -4.20
CA ILE A 49 12.58 3.39 -4.14
C ILE A 49 12.91 4.33 -5.28
N GLU A 50 11.89 4.73 -6.00
CA GLU A 50 11.96 5.71 -7.09
C GLU A 50 11.03 6.88 -6.75
N ALA A 51 11.58 8.08 -6.70
CA ALA A 51 10.83 9.32 -6.51
C ALA A 51 11.57 10.46 -7.17
N ASP A 52 10.86 11.31 -7.90
CA ASP A 52 11.44 12.46 -8.61
C ASP A 52 11.50 13.70 -7.68
N GLU A 53 10.52 13.85 -6.82
CA GLU A 53 10.39 15.00 -5.92
C GLU A 53 9.61 14.61 -4.65
N PRO A 54 9.71 15.38 -3.55
CA PRO A 54 8.89 15.17 -2.36
C PRO A 54 7.40 15.31 -2.66
N VAL A 55 6.60 14.37 -2.17
CA VAL A 55 5.13 14.35 -2.34
C VAL A 55 4.47 14.37 -0.98
N GLU A 56 3.62 15.39 -0.74
CA GLU A 56 2.91 15.56 0.53
C GLU A 56 1.40 15.34 0.37
N VAL A 57 0.81 14.60 1.29
CA VAL A 57 -0.63 14.39 1.40
C VAL A 57 -1.13 14.76 2.79
N THR A 58 -2.42 15.08 2.91
CA THR A 58 -3.06 15.23 4.22
C THR A 58 -3.66 13.89 4.65
N GLY A 59 -3.13 13.27 5.71
CA GLY A 59 -3.58 11.97 6.14
C GLY A 59 -3.11 11.56 7.53
N ASP A 60 -3.49 10.35 7.91
CA ASP A 60 -3.03 9.66 9.11
C ASP A 60 -1.75 8.88 8.78
N ARG A 61 -0.60 9.38 9.31
CA ARG A 61 0.71 8.80 9.02
C ARG A 61 0.79 7.31 9.38
N MET A 62 0.19 6.89 10.50
CA MET A 62 0.19 5.48 10.90
C MET A 62 -0.58 4.61 9.90
N ARG A 63 -1.73 5.10 9.45
CA ARG A 63 -2.57 4.38 8.49
C ARG A 63 -1.98 4.37 7.08
N LEU A 64 -1.35 5.46 6.65
CA LEU A 64 -0.60 5.49 5.40
C LEU A 64 0.61 4.53 5.44
N ARG A 65 1.28 4.42 6.59
CA ARG A 65 2.34 3.43 6.78
C ARG A 65 1.80 2.00 6.72
N GLU A 66 0.65 1.73 7.33
CA GLU A 66 -0.01 0.42 7.30
C GLU A 66 -0.39 -0.03 5.88
N ILE A 67 -0.76 0.92 5.00
CA ILE A 67 -0.95 0.64 3.56
C ILE A 67 0.33 0.08 2.95
N LEU A 68 1.47 0.75 3.14
CA LEU A 68 2.77 0.31 2.63
C LEU A 68 3.20 -1.03 3.20
N ASP A 69 3.07 -1.22 4.51
CA ASP A 69 3.45 -2.46 5.19
C ASP A 69 2.63 -3.65 4.66
N ASN A 70 1.33 -3.47 4.41
CA ASN A 70 0.47 -4.51 3.82
C ASN A 70 0.84 -4.81 2.36
N LEU A 71 1.12 -3.79 1.54
CA LEU A 71 1.53 -4.00 0.15
C LEU A 71 2.88 -4.72 0.07
N LEU A 72 3.87 -4.34 0.88
CA LEU A 72 5.17 -5.00 0.94
C LEU A 72 5.08 -6.42 1.54
N ALA A 73 4.22 -6.65 2.52
CA ALA A 73 3.93 -7.97 3.05
C ALA A 73 3.27 -8.88 2.00
N ASN A 74 2.40 -8.31 1.15
CA ASN A 74 1.79 -9.02 0.03
C ASN A 74 2.85 -9.53 -0.96
N VAL A 75 3.83 -8.72 -1.33
CA VAL A 75 4.96 -9.14 -2.16
C VAL A 75 5.67 -10.34 -1.54
N ARG A 76 6.10 -10.25 -0.27
CA ARG A 76 6.82 -11.34 0.41
C ARG A 76 6.02 -12.64 0.49
N THR A 77 4.70 -12.53 0.62
CA THR A 77 3.82 -13.70 0.76
C THR A 77 3.57 -14.39 -0.57
N HIS A 78 3.44 -13.63 -1.65
CA HIS A 78 2.95 -14.13 -2.93
C HIS A 78 4.01 -14.24 -4.02
N THR A 79 5.22 -13.73 -3.78
CA THR A 79 6.33 -13.88 -4.74
C THR A 79 7.44 -14.77 -4.19
N PRO A 80 8.24 -15.42 -5.04
CA PRO A 80 9.42 -16.15 -4.58
C PRO A 80 10.52 -15.21 -4.06
N PRO A 81 11.40 -15.67 -3.15
CA PRO A 81 12.62 -14.95 -2.79
C PRO A 81 13.44 -14.56 -4.05
N GLY A 82 14.06 -13.38 -4.02
CA GLY A 82 14.79 -12.82 -5.16
C GLY A 82 13.94 -11.99 -6.11
N THR A 83 12.61 -11.95 -5.93
CA THR A 83 11.74 -11.08 -6.73
C THR A 83 12.05 -9.63 -6.47
N ARG A 84 12.37 -8.89 -7.53
CA ARG A 84 12.59 -7.45 -7.45
C ARG A 84 11.29 -6.73 -7.13
N THR A 85 11.39 -5.76 -6.25
CA THR A 85 10.27 -4.92 -5.84
C THR A 85 10.68 -3.45 -5.96
N THR A 86 9.81 -2.63 -6.51
CA THR A 86 10.03 -1.19 -6.63
C THR A 86 8.86 -0.45 -6.01
N VAL A 87 9.16 0.46 -5.08
CA VAL A 87 8.20 1.43 -4.56
C VAL A 87 8.40 2.74 -5.31
N ARG A 88 7.36 3.25 -5.97
CA ARG A 88 7.38 4.53 -6.67
C ARG A 88 6.48 5.52 -6.00
N VAL A 89 6.98 6.74 -5.84
CA VAL A 89 6.18 7.87 -5.33
C VAL A 89 6.31 9.02 -6.31
N ARG A 90 5.19 9.49 -6.84
CA ARG A 90 5.14 10.63 -7.75
C ARG A 90 3.85 11.42 -7.60
N GLN A 91 3.83 12.61 -8.13
CA GLN A 91 2.62 13.43 -8.23
C GLN A 91 2.19 13.54 -9.70
N GLU A 92 0.90 13.34 -9.96
CA GLU A 92 0.34 13.45 -11.30
C GLU A 92 -1.10 13.96 -11.22
N GLY A 93 -1.45 14.98 -11.99
CA GLY A 93 -2.83 15.46 -12.11
C GLY A 93 -3.49 15.92 -10.81
N GLY A 94 -2.72 16.36 -9.80
CA GLY A 94 -3.24 16.76 -8.49
C GLY A 94 -3.44 15.58 -7.52
N GLU A 95 -2.98 14.39 -7.87
CA GLU A 95 -2.97 13.20 -7.03
C GLU A 95 -1.53 12.81 -6.68
N ALA A 96 -1.32 12.33 -5.47
CA ALA A 96 -0.13 11.58 -5.09
C ALA A 96 -0.34 10.12 -5.50
N ILE A 97 0.63 9.57 -6.20
CA ILE A 97 0.61 8.18 -6.66
C ILE A 97 1.71 7.42 -5.93
N LEU A 98 1.31 6.41 -5.18
CA LEU A 98 2.18 5.46 -4.53
C LEU A 98 1.99 4.10 -5.18
N GLU A 99 3.06 3.54 -5.75
CA GLU A 99 3.04 2.23 -6.40
C GLU A 99 3.98 1.27 -5.69
N VAL A 100 3.54 0.02 -5.55
CA VAL A 100 4.39 -1.12 -5.19
C VAL A 100 4.31 -2.11 -6.35
N ALA A 101 5.41 -2.23 -7.09
CA ALA A 101 5.53 -3.11 -8.24
C ALA A 101 6.47 -4.27 -7.93
N ASP A 102 6.08 -5.48 -8.28
CA ASP A 102 6.93 -6.67 -8.19
C ASP A 102 7.09 -7.36 -9.56
N GLU A 103 8.22 -8.04 -9.75
CA GLU A 103 8.51 -8.87 -10.92
C GLU A 103 8.18 -10.34 -10.65
N GLY A 104 7.09 -10.59 -9.92
CA GLY A 104 6.65 -11.90 -9.49
C GLY A 104 5.79 -12.65 -10.54
N PRO A 105 5.03 -13.65 -10.10
CA PRO A 105 4.20 -14.45 -10.99
C PRO A 105 3.00 -13.70 -11.58
N GLY A 106 2.66 -12.52 -11.06
CA GLY A 106 1.48 -11.77 -11.46
C GLY A 106 0.17 -12.44 -11.02
N LEU A 107 -0.94 -11.99 -11.60
CA LEU A 107 -2.28 -12.46 -11.30
C LEU A 107 -3.08 -12.69 -12.58
N GLU A 108 -4.00 -13.64 -12.53
CA GLU A 108 -5.03 -13.77 -13.55
C GLU A 108 -6.04 -12.60 -13.45
N ALA A 109 -6.65 -12.23 -14.57
CA ALA A 109 -7.58 -11.10 -14.61
C ALA A 109 -8.77 -11.26 -13.65
N GLU A 110 -9.25 -12.49 -13.45
CA GLU A 110 -10.33 -12.80 -12.51
C GLU A 110 -9.89 -12.58 -11.06
N ASP A 111 -8.65 -12.96 -10.71
CA ASP A 111 -8.07 -12.74 -9.40
C ASP A 111 -7.83 -11.24 -9.16
N ALA A 112 -7.25 -10.54 -10.15
CA ALA A 112 -6.98 -9.10 -10.06
C ALA A 112 -8.26 -8.29 -9.79
N ALA A 113 -9.39 -8.68 -10.36
CA ALA A 113 -10.69 -8.03 -10.13
C ALA A 113 -11.19 -8.16 -8.67
N ARG A 114 -10.67 -9.14 -7.92
CA ARG A 114 -11.21 -9.54 -6.61
C ARG A 114 -10.20 -9.42 -5.46
N VAL A 115 -8.95 -9.10 -5.74
CA VAL A 115 -7.88 -9.12 -4.70
C VAL A 115 -8.13 -8.20 -3.50
N PHE A 116 -8.99 -7.18 -3.66
CA PHE A 116 -9.37 -6.25 -2.58
C PHE A 116 -10.61 -6.72 -1.78
N GLU A 117 -11.26 -7.82 -2.19
CA GLU A 117 -12.37 -8.38 -1.42
C GLU A 117 -11.87 -8.98 -0.11
N ARG A 118 -12.66 -8.84 0.97
CA ARG A 118 -12.33 -9.42 2.28
C ARG A 118 -12.28 -10.94 2.18
N PHE A 119 -11.23 -11.55 2.74
CA PHE A 119 -10.99 -13.01 2.75
C PHE A 119 -10.75 -13.63 1.37
N TYR A 120 -10.61 -12.82 0.31
CA TYR A 120 -10.32 -13.35 -1.00
C TYR A 120 -8.87 -13.89 -1.06
N ARG A 121 -8.69 -14.99 -1.78
CA ARG A 121 -7.41 -15.67 -1.99
C ARG A 121 -7.42 -16.36 -3.34
N ALA A 122 -6.51 -16.01 -4.22
CA ALA A 122 -6.38 -16.61 -5.57
C ALA A 122 -6.05 -18.11 -5.51
N ASP A 123 -5.23 -18.56 -4.55
CA ASP A 123 -4.89 -19.98 -4.35
C ASP A 123 -5.04 -20.41 -2.90
N PRO A 124 -6.18 -21.05 -2.54
CA PRO A 124 -6.41 -21.55 -1.18
C PRO A 124 -5.43 -22.66 -0.73
N SER A 125 -4.80 -23.36 -1.69
CA SER A 125 -3.96 -24.54 -1.42
C SER A 125 -2.54 -24.14 -0.96
N ARG A 126 -1.93 -23.14 -1.59
CA ARG A 126 -0.61 -22.61 -1.24
C ARG A 126 -0.61 -21.75 0.03
N ALA A 127 -1.77 -21.34 0.44
CA ALA A 127 -1.98 -20.38 1.50
C ALA A 127 -1.88 -20.96 2.92
N ARG A 128 -2.00 -22.27 3.11
CA ARG A 128 -1.85 -22.92 4.41
C ARG A 128 -0.42 -22.84 4.95
N ASP A 129 0.56 -22.83 4.07
CA ASP A 129 1.98 -22.84 4.45
C ASP A 129 2.58 -21.42 4.60
N ARG A 130 1.94 -20.37 4.05
CA ARG A 130 2.46 -18.99 4.05
C ARG A 130 1.64 -17.97 4.85
N GLY A 131 0.57 -18.39 5.51
CA GLY A 131 -0.05 -17.65 6.63
C GLY A 131 -0.86 -16.39 6.31
N GLY A 132 -1.23 -16.09 5.07
CA GLY A 132 -2.01 -14.88 4.74
C GLY A 132 -3.48 -14.98 5.17
N THR A 133 -4.02 -13.94 5.82
CA THR A 133 -5.42 -13.87 6.30
C THR A 133 -6.43 -13.56 5.20
N GLY A 134 -5.97 -13.04 4.05
CA GLY A 134 -6.83 -12.49 2.98
C GLY A 134 -7.48 -11.14 3.37
N LEU A 135 -6.98 -10.48 4.41
CA LEU A 135 -7.48 -9.17 4.84
C LEU A 135 -6.56 -8.02 4.47
N GLY A 136 -5.25 -8.22 4.31
CA GLY A 136 -4.29 -7.14 4.11
C GLY A 136 -4.64 -6.19 2.96
N LEU A 137 -5.01 -6.71 1.78
CA LEU A 137 -5.41 -5.87 0.65
C LEU A 137 -6.79 -5.22 0.85
N ALA A 138 -7.71 -5.87 1.56
CA ALA A 138 -8.99 -5.26 1.94
C ALA A 138 -8.78 -4.10 2.94
N VAL A 139 -7.81 -4.23 3.86
CA VAL A 139 -7.39 -3.15 4.75
C VAL A 139 -6.79 -1.99 3.94
N VAL A 140 -5.93 -2.29 2.96
CA VAL A 140 -5.40 -1.25 2.05
C VAL A 140 -6.53 -0.49 1.38
N ALA A 141 -7.50 -1.19 0.77
CA ALA A 141 -8.62 -0.54 0.08
C ALA A 141 -9.43 0.36 1.03
N ALA A 142 -9.80 -0.14 2.21
CA ALA A 142 -10.57 0.62 3.19
C ALA A 142 -9.81 1.85 3.72
N LEU A 143 -8.50 1.73 3.97
CA LEU A 143 -7.67 2.86 4.42
C LEU A 143 -7.51 3.91 3.34
N VAL A 144 -7.31 3.50 2.09
CA VAL A 144 -7.19 4.42 0.95
C VAL A 144 -8.50 5.17 0.73
N GLU A 145 -9.64 4.48 0.78
CA GLU A 145 -10.97 5.09 0.70
C GLU A 145 -11.21 6.09 1.82
N ALA A 146 -10.85 5.75 3.07
CA ALA A 146 -10.97 6.64 4.22
C ALA A 146 -10.09 7.91 4.09
N HIS A 147 -9.03 7.88 3.28
CA HIS A 147 -8.23 9.03 2.90
C HIS A 147 -8.78 9.80 1.70
N GLY A 148 -9.89 9.37 1.11
CA GLY A 148 -10.51 9.96 -0.08
C GLY A 148 -9.81 9.59 -1.39
N GLY A 149 -9.03 8.52 -1.36
CA GLY A 149 -8.29 7.99 -2.50
C GLY A 149 -8.94 6.77 -3.14
N ARG A 150 -8.19 6.12 -4.04
CA ARG A 150 -8.56 4.84 -4.65
C ARG A 150 -7.32 3.96 -4.82
N VAL A 151 -7.53 2.63 -4.82
CA VAL A 151 -6.48 1.64 -5.08
C VAL A 151 -6.85 0.83 -6.32
N GLU A 152 -5.83 0.52 -7.11
CA GLU A 152 -5.94 -0.24 -8.35
C GLU A 152 -4.83 -1.29 -8.38
N VAL A 153 -5.02 -2.36 -9.15
CA VAL A 153 -3.98 -3.33 -9.46
C VAL A 153 -3.88 -3.52 -10.98
N ASP A 154 -2.65 -3.51 -11.47
CA ASP A 154 -2.30 -3.88 -12.83
C ASP A 154 -1.39 -5.09 -12.74
N ALA A 155 -1.83 -6.23 -13.26
CA ALA A 155 -1.11 -7.48 -13.16
C ALA A 155 -1.39 -8.37 -14.37
N MET A 156 -0.34 -9.08 -14.79
CA MET A 156 -0.45 -10.11 -15.83
C MET A 156 0.30 -11.37 -15.39
N PRO A 157 -0.21 -12.56 -15.70
CA PRO A 157 0.48 -13.81 -15.43
C PRO A 157 1.89 -13.81 -16.03
N GLY A 158 2.89 -14.05 -15.17
CA GLY A 158 4.31 -14.07 -15.55
C GLY A 158 4.99 -12.70 -15.73
N ALA A 159 4.27 -11.59 -15.55
CA ALA A 159 4.80 -10.24 -15.72
C ALA A 159 4.79 -9.39 -14.43
N GLY A 160 4.47 -10.00 -13.29
CA GLY A 160 4.40 -9.32 -12.00
C GLY A 160 3.09 -8.61 -11.74
N ALA A 161 3.05 -7.83 -10.67
CA ALA A 161 1.91 -7.03 -10.27
C ALA A 161 2.34 -5.63 -9.83
N THR A 162 1.52 -4.63 -10.12
CA THR A 162 1.68 -3.26 -9.66
C THR A 162 0.42 -2.82 -8.94
N PHE A 163 0.52 -2.65 -7.63
CA PHE A 163 -0.53 -2.07 -6.80
C PHE A 163 -0.33 -0.57 -6.77
N ARG A 164 -1.36 0.18 -7.16
CA ARG A 164 -1.31 1.64 -7.27
C ARG A 164 -2.33 2.28 -6.35
N VAL A 165 -1.86 3.08 -5.43
CA VAL A 165 -2.65 3.91 -4.52
C VAL A 165 -2.64 5.35 -5.04
N ARG A 166 -3.80 5.96 -5.18
CA ARG A 166 -3.97 7.36 -5.55
C ARG A 166 -4.62 8.10 -4.41
N LEU A 167 -3.99 9.18 -3.95
CA LEU A 167 -4.44 10.00 -2.84
C LEU A 167 -4.54 11.45 -3.30
N PRO A 168 -5.53 12.23 -2.82
CA PRO A 168 -5.55 13.66 -3.08
C PRO A 168 -4.32 14.32 -2.44
N VAL A 169 -3.56 15.12 -3.21
CA VAL A 169 -2.49 15.93 -2.63
C VAL A 169 -3.08 17.03 -1.75
N SER A 170 -2.35 17.38 -0.69
CA SER A 170 -2.65 18.60 0.05
C SER A 170 -2.53 19.78 -0.90
N PRO A 171 -3.48 20.74 -0.90
CA PRO A 171 -3.22 22.01 -1.56
C PRO A 171 -1.94 22.55 -0.96
N VAL A 172 -0.92 22.80 -1.79
CA VAL A 172 0.32 23.42 -1.35
C VAL A 172 -0.09 24.72 -0.65
N SER A 173 0.05 24.75 0.67
CA SER A 173 -0.07 26.01 1.40
C SER A 173 1.10 26.87 0.92
N SER A 174 0.83 27.69 -0.10
CA SER A 174 1.74 28.78 -0.43
C SER A 174 1.84 29.62 0.84
N ALA A 175 2.90 29.36 1.59
CA ALA A 175 3.28 30.20 2.72
C ALA A 175 3.37 31.62 2.16
N GLU A 176 2.37 32.44 2.48
CA GLU A 176 2.37 33.86 2.21
C GLU A 176 3.64 34.41 2.86
N PRO A 177 4.57 35.03 2.10
CA PRO A 177 5.76 35.59 2.69
C PRO A 177 5.28 36.65 3.70
N ALA A 178 5.68 36.48 4.96
CA ALA A 178 5.45 37.48 5.99
C ALA A 178 5.88 38.86 5.46
N ARG A 179 4.93 39.73 5.24
CA ARG A 179 5.22 41.12 4.90
C ARG A 179 5.93 41.79 6.08
N PRO A 180 7.00 42.56 5.80
CA PRO A 180 7.78 43.26 6.81
C PRO A 180 6.96 44.36 7.57
#